data_3fc20fc51c41bb799f1cb059eb1b2a6d
#
_entry.id   3fc20fc51c41bb799f1cb059eb1b2a6d
#
_cell.length_a   1.000
_cell.length_b   1.000
_cell.length_c   1.000
_cell.angle_alpha   90.00
_cell.angle_beta   90.00
_cell.angle_gamma   90.00
#
_symmetry.space_group_name_H-M   'P 1'
#
loop_
_entity.id
_entity.type
_entity.pdbx_description
1 polymer ?
#
loop_
_entity_poly.entity_id
_entity_poly.type
_entity_poly.pdbx_seq_one_letter_code
_entity_poly.pdbx_strand_id
1 'polypeptide(L)'
;MNKRSFSRIGSARRCGALIGLACLLAGVPVHAQSPAVDVLTTATPIKHLVVIFDENVSFDHYFATYPLATNTPGEPAFHAAAATPAADTLSAAHLLVNNPNLTNAGNGSNANSFNGSVAGDPFRLDRTQASTADQNHAYTAEEQAYDGGKADLFPRFTGKGTPGAVGAFATTAQVMGYYDGNTVTALWQYAQHFAMSDDAYTDTYGPSTPGALELVAGQTNGMLIAATTQQPSTVALPSFYVNDGQGGYTLINDVDPTFDNCSNQANVAMMSGKNIGDLLSAANISWGGFMGGFDLSVTNPNGTTGCLRSTQSPIVANNVVDYIPHHNWFAYYASTSNPGHVRPSSVAAIGSATDAANHEYDLNDFYAALKAGNFPAVSYIKAPAFADAHAGYSDPLDEQRSLVTLVNTIERQPDWQSTAIVITYDDSDGWYDHAAAKVTSSSFDAQADQLSGAGSCGSGTQPAGVSGKPVNGRCGPGTRLPFLVISPFARANAIAHERISLASVPRFIEDNWLHGQRLGGGSFDVTAGSIASLFDFQAPPRPPLFLDPATGDRVK
;
A
#
# COMPACT_ATOMS: atom_id res chain seq x y z
N MET A 1 73.98 21.55 44.29
CA MET A 1 73.92 21.34 45.73
C MET A 1 73.16 20.06 46.01
N ASN A 2 73.91 19.08 46.41
CA ASN A 2 73.75 18.07 47.45
C ASN A 2 72.51 17.18 47.36
N LYS A 3 72.79 15.90 47.05
CA LYS A 3 73.20 14.73 47.85
C LYS A 3 72.00 14.12 48.60
N ARG A 4 71.70 12.89 48.66
CA ARG A 4 72.32 11.51 48.64
C ARG A 4 71.17 10.53 48.75
N SER A 5 71.10 9.45 48.06
CA SER A 5 71.75 8.10 48.28
C SER A 5 71.31 7.29 49.54
N PHE A 6 70.81 6.09 49.25
CA PHE A 6 71.10 4.75 49.81
C PHE A 6 69.87 3.82 49.69
N SER A 7 69.88 2.77 48.87
CA SER A 7 70.52 1.45 49.01
C SER A 7 69.87 0.51 50.04
N ARG A 8 69.29 -0.61 49.60
CA ARG A 8 69.67 -2.04 49.81
C ARG A 8 68.47 -2.97 49.51
N ILE A 9 68.63 -3.84 48.56
CA ILE A 9 68.94 -5.28 48.57
C ILE A 9 67.84 -6.16 49.20
N GLY A 10 67.31 -7.08 48.41
CA GLY A 10 67.04 -8.40 48.89
C GLY A 10 65.88 -9.17 48.22
N SER A 11 66.33 -10.10 47.46
CA SER A 11 65.91 -11.50 47.28
C SER A 11 64.85 -11.80 46.16
N ALA A 12 65.37 -12.59 45.25
CA ALA A 12 64.62 -13.26 44.16
C ALA A 12 63.72 -14.37 44.70
N ARG A 13 62.55 -14.48 44.18
CA ARG A 13 61.84 -15.79 44.00
C ARG A 13 61.21 -15.82 42.62
N ARG A 14 61.60 -16.83 41.86
CA ARG A 14 60.99 -17.20 40.55
C ARG A 14 59.59 -17.72 40.84
N CYS A 15 58.63 -17.25 40.02
CA CYS A 15 57.38 -17.98 39.75
C CYS A 15 56.94 -17.72 38.31
N GLY A 16 56.52 -18.80 37.68
CA GLY A 16 56.40 -18.95 36.25
C GLY A 16 55.34 -18.09 35.56
N ALA A 17 55.61 -17.78 34.32
CA ALA A 17 54.71 -17.15 33.41
C ALA A 17 53.63 -18.15 32.94
N LEU A 18 52.37 -17.91 33.31
CA LEU A 18 51.22 -18.47 32.65
C LEU A 18 50.71 -17.39 31.65
N ILE A 19 50.93 -17.64 30.38
CA ILE A 19 50.35 -16.84 29.28
C ILE A 19 48.88 -17.23 29.18
N GLY A 20 48.02 -16.42 29.77
CA GLY A 20 46.57 -16.47 29.55
C GLY A 20 46.22 -15.87 28.20
N LEU A 21 45.84 -16.72 27.24
CA LEU A 21 45.26 -16.31 25.95
C LEU A 21 43.85 -15.77 26.20
N ALA A 22 43.71 -14.45 26.30
CA ALA A 22 42.40 -13.80 26.36
C ALA A 22 41.80 -13.83 24.96
N CYS A 23 40.88 -14.78 24.69
CA CYS A 23 39.97 -14.71 23.56
C CYS A 23 39.06 -13.48 23.72
N LEU A 24 39.34 -12.44 22.98
CA LEU A 24 38.39 -11.36 22.74
C LEU A 24 37.24 -11.94 21.88
N LEU A 25 36.23 -12.46 22.55
CA LEU A 25 34.91 -12.64 21.92
C LEU A 25 34.36 -11.22 21.66
N ALA A 26 34.48 -10.76 20.40
CA ALA A 26 33.72 -9.64 19.95
C ALA A 26 32.24 -10.04 20.05
N GLY A 27 31.58 -9.61 21.10
CA GLY A 27 30.14 -9.75 21.25
C GLY A 27 29.44 -9.02 20.12
N VAL A 28 28.85 -9.76 19.21
CA VAL A 28 27.83 -9.21 18.30
C VAL A 28 26.74 -8.66 19.23
N PRO A 29 26.32 -7.39 19.08
CA PRO A 29 25.22 -6.90 19.89
C PRO A 29 23.98 -7.73 19.55
N VAL A 30 23.58 -8.61 20.43
CA VAL A 30 22.26 -9.24 20.39
C VAL A 30 21.29 -8.12 20.73
N HIS A 31 20.63 -7.56 19.72
CA HIS A 31 19.49 -6.69 19.95
C HIS A 31 18.42 -7.55 20.63
N ALA A 32 17.95 -7.09 21.78
CA ALA A 32 16.86 -7.77 22.46
C ALA A 32 15.59 -7.62 21.61
N GLN A 33 14.86 -8.72 21.40
CA GLN A 33 13.51 -8.69 20.82
C GLN A 33 12.60 -7.82 21.68
N SER A 34 11.57 -7.24 21.07
CA SER A 34 10.58 -6.39 21.75
C SER A 34 9.81 -7.18 22.82
N PRO A 35 10.13 -7.08 24.13
CA PRO A 35 9.65 -8.05 25.12
C PRO A 35 8.13 -8.03 25.32
N ALA A 36 7.47 -6.91 24.96
CA ALA A 36 6.03 -6.74 25.18
C ALA A 36 5.17 -7.45 24.12
N VAL A 37 5.67 -7.57 22.88
CA VAL A 37 4.92 -8.19 21.77
C VAL A 37 5.11 -9.70 21.74
N ASP A 38 6.26 -10.20 22.14
CA ASP A 38 6.56 -11.65 22.20
C ASP A 38 5.64 -12.45 23.14
N VAL A 39 5.07 -11.79 24.16
CA VAL A 39 4.13 -12.43 25.09
C VAL A 39 2.68 -12.41 24.61
N LEU A 40 2.36 -11.71 23.52
CA LEU A 40 1.00 -11.69 22.98
C LEU A 40 0.59 -13.07 22.45
N THR A 41 -0.59 -13.51 22.83
CA THR A 41 -1.19 -14.70 22.21
C THR A 41 -1.75 -14.34 20.86
N THR A 42 -1.26 -14.98 19.81
CA THR A 42 -1.72 -14.81 18.43
C THR A 42 -2.16 -16.16 17.85
N ALA A 43 -3.08 -16.15 16.91
CA ALA A 43 -3.57 -17.37 16.27
C ALA A 43 -2.53 -18.03 15.36
N THR A 44 -1.59 -17.26 14.83
CA THR A 44 -0.47 -17.72 13.99
C THR A 44 0.87 -17.37 14.65
N PRO A 45 2.01 -17.83 14.12
CA PRO A 45 3.34 -17.41 14.60
C PRO A 45 3.65 -15.92 14.36
N ILE A 46 2.83 -15.20 13.59
CA ILE A 46 3.05 -13.78 13.28
C ILE A 46 2.77 -12.93 14.53
N LYS A 47 3.78 -12.17 14.93
CA LYS A 47 3.73 -11.21 16.05
C LYS A 47 3.76 -9.77 15.57
N HIS A 48 4.29 -9.54 14.37
CA HIS A 48 4.37 -8.23 13.73
C HIS A 48 3.80 -8.32 12.33
N LEU A 49 2.82 -7.46 12.04
CA LEU A 49 2.31 -7.22 10.68
C LEU A 49 2.69 -5.81 10.26
N VAL A 50 3.37 -5.69 9.13
CA VAL A 50 3.62 -4.42 8.47
C VAL A 50 2.81 -4.38 7.19
N VAL A 51 1.95 -3.40 7.03
CA VAL A 51 1.15 -3.18 5.84
C VAL A 51 1.75 -1.98 5.10
N ILE A 52 2.44 -2.24 4.01
CA ILE A 52 2.96 -1.20 3.11
C ILE A 52 1.88 -0.95 2.07
N PHE A 53 1.41 0.28 2.04
CA PHE A 53 0.27 0.69 1.26
C PHE A 53 0.69 1.85 0.37
N ASP A 54 0.99 1.53 -0.88
CA ASP A 54 1.43 2.49 -1.88
C ASP A 54 0.27 2.89 -2.81
N GLU A 55 0.54 3.66 -3.85
CA GLU A 55 -0.47 4.37 -4.63
C GLU A 55 -0.62 3.82 -6.05
N ASN A 56 -1.87 3.66 -6.43
CA ASN A 56 -2.42 3.80 -7.76
C ASN A 56 -1.83 2.84 -8.81
N VAL A 57 -1.91 1.52 -8.54
CA VAL A 57 -1.38 0.51 -9.46
C VAL A 57 -2.37 -0.63 -9.67
N SER A 58 -2.81 -0.87 -10.91
CA SER A 58 -3.54 -2.11 -11.23
C SER A 58 -2.59 -3.32 -11.29
N PHE A 59 -3.10 -4.52 -11.11
CA PHE A 59 -2.30 -5.74 -11.20
C PHE A 59 -1.63 -5.87 -12.57
N ASP A 60 -2.37 -5.67 -13.66
CA ASP A 60 -1.80 -5.76 -15.00
C ASP A 60 -0.80 -4.64 -15.32
N HIS A 61 -0.89 -3.48 -14.67
CA HIS A 61 0.10 -2.42 -14.87
C HIS A 61 1.51 -2.86 -14.44
N TYR A 62 1.64 -3.69 -13.39
CA TYR A 62 2.92 -4.16 -12.86
C TYR A 62 3.22 -5.65 -13.13
N PHE A 63 2.22 -6.45 -13.47
CA PHE A 63 2.37 -7.91 -13.63
C PHE A 63 1.84 -8.45 -14.96
N ALA A 64 1.54 -7.60 -15.96
CA ALA A 64 0.94 -7.98 -17.25
C ALA A 64 1.60 -9.17 -17.94
N THR A 65 2.91 -9.30 -17.83
CA THR A 65 3.70 -10.36 -18.49
C THR A 65 4.42 -11.27 -17.50
N TYR A 66 4.15 -11.14 -16.19
CA TYR A 66 4.77 -12.00 -15.19
C TYR A 66 4.56 -13.48 -15.52
N PRO A 67 5.61 -14.31 -15.46
CA PRO A 67 6.96 -14.01 -15.00
C PRO A 67 7.98 -13.78 -16.16
N LEU A 68 7.55 -13.26 -17.30
CA LEU A 68 8.36 -13.10 -18.50
C LEU A 68 8.73 -11.62 -18.73
N ALA A 69 9.97 -11.23 -18.37
CA ALA A 69 10.52 -9.93 -18.66
C ALA A 69 11.19 -9.88 -20.04
N THR A 70 11.19 -8.71 -20.66
CA THR A 70 11.80 -8.51 -21.99
C THR A 70 13.32 -8.63 -21.96
N ASN A 71 13.96 -8.26 -20.82
CA ASN A 71 15.40 -8.28 -20.61
C ASN A 71 16.17 -7.43 -21.61
N THR A 72 15.70 -6.20 -21.82
CA THR A 72 16.35 -5.22 -22.68
C THR A 72 17.76 -4.91 -22.18
N PRO A 73 18.79 -4.88 -23.06
CA PRO A 73 20.15 -4.54 -22.66
C PRO A 73 20.23 -3.16 -21.99
N GLY A 74 20.84 -3.09 -20.81
CA GLY A 74 20.99 -1.86 -20.02
C GLY A 74 19.95 -1.68 -18.93
N GLU A 75 18.93 -2.53 -18.88
CA GLU A 75 17.98 -2.62 -17.77
C GLU A 75 18.35 -3.77 -16.81
N PRO A 76 17.92 -3.73 -15.51
CA PRO A 76 18.04 -4.88 -14.62
C PRO A 76 17.39 -6.11 -15.25
N ALA A 77 18.09 -7.24 -15.27
CA ALA A 77 17.56 -8.45 -15.90
C ALA A 77 16.74 -9.26 -14.88
N PHE A 78 15.56 -9.72 -15.27
CA PHE A 78 14.77 -10.63 -14.47
C PHE A 78 14.65 -12.00 -15.14
N HIS A 79 14.93 -13.05 -14.38
CA HIS A 79 14.82 -14.43 -14.82
C HIS A 79 14.00 -15.24 -13.82
N ALA A 80 12.84 -15.69 -14.26
CA ALA A 80 11.95 -16.49 -13.45
C ALA A 80 12.54 -17.85 -13.08
N ALA A 81 12.18 -18.36 -11.91
CA ALA A 81 12.43 -19.75 -11.55
C ALA A 81 11.64 -20.70 -12.47
N ALA A 82 12.27 -21.85 -12.84
CA ALA A 82 11.67 -22.77 -13.81
C ALA A 82 10.30 -23.34 -13.39
N ALA A 83 9.97 -23.33 -12.09
CA ALA A 83 8.71 -23.84 -11.54
C ALA A 83 7.76 -22.71 -11.09
N THR A 84 7.89 -21.50 -11.63
CA THR A 84 6.96 -20.41 -11.31
C THR A 84 5.55 -20.77 -11.76
N PRO A 85 4.55 -20.75 -10.86
CA PRO A 85 3.16 -20.99 -11.23
C PRO A 85 2.64 -19.96 -12.23
N ALA A 86 1.63 -20.31 -12.99
CA ALA A 86 0.92 -19.37 -13.85
C ALA A 86 0.13 -18.37 -13.00
N ALA A 87 0.21 -17.09 -13.36
CA ALA A 87 -0.64 -16.02 -12.85
C ALA A 87 -1.68 -15.62 -13.90
N ASP A 88 -2.80 -15.07 -13.47
CA ASP A 88 -3.79 -14.48 -14.34
C ASP A 88 -3.32 -13.09 -14.81
N THR A 89 -2.68 -13.06 -15.99
CA THR A 89 -2.02 -11.88 -16.56
C THR A 89 -2.50 -11.61 -17.98
N LEU A 90 -2.25 -10.42 -18.51
CA LEU A 90 -2.53 -10.11 -19.92
C LEU A 90 -1.88 -11.10 -20.89
N SER A 91 -0.68 -11.55 -20.58
CA SER A 91 0.02 -12.56 -21.40
C SER A 91 -0.68 -13.91 -21.35
N ALA A 92 -1.10 -14.37 -20.18
CA ALA A 92 -1.81 -15.63 -20.01
C ALA A 92 -3.21 -15.61 -20.63
N ALA A 93 -3.89 -14.47 -20.56
CA ALA A 93 -5.20 -14.22 -21.15
C ALA A 93 -5.14 -13.98 -22.67
N HIS A 94 -3.94 -13.90 -23.26
CA HIS A 94 -3.73 -13.57 -24.69
C HIS A 94 -4.28 -12.20 -25.10
N LEU A 95 -4.23 -11.21 -24.20
CA LEU A 95 -4.77 -9.86 -24.39
C LEU A 95 -3.70 -8.78 -24.70
N LEU A 96 -2.44 -9.18 -24.92
CA LEU A 96 -1.38 -8.28 -25.36
C LEU A 96 -1.56 -7.82 -26.82
N VAL A 97 -2.36 -8.54 -27.60
CA VAL A 97 -2.72 -8.21 -28.99
C VAL A 97 -4.19 -8.47 -29.22
N ASN A 98 -4.82 -7.70 -30.09
CA ASN A 98 -6.28 -7.74 -30.34
C ASN A 98 -7.10 -7.49 -29.07
N ASN A 99 -6.64 -6.56 -28.24
CA ASN A 99 -7.30 -6.21 -26.98
C ASN A 99 -8.69 -5.59 -27.25
N PRO A 100 -9.69 -5.84 -26.39
CA PRO A 100 -11.03 -5.22 -26.53
C PRO A 100 -11.01 -3.69 -26.47
N ASN A 101 -9.97 -3.07 -25.92
CA ASN A 101 -9.78 -1.61 -25.89
C ASN A 101 -9.29 -1.00 -27.21
N LEU A 102 -8.99 -1.79 -28.22
CA LEU A 102 -8.69 -1.30 -29.57
C LEU A 102 -9.84 -0.49 -30.16
N THR A 103 -9.52 0.51 -31.01
CA THR A 103 -10.53 1.35 -31.68
C THR A 103 -10.89 0.89 -33.07
N ASN A 104 -10.05 0.09 -33.69
CA ASN A 104 -10.18 -0.21 -35.10
C ASN A 104 -10.72 -1.61 -35.33
N ALA A 105 -11.97 -1.69 -35.82
CA ALA A 105 -12.64 -2.93 -36.20
C ALA A 105 -11.89 -3.77 -37.26
N GLY A 106 -10.90 -3.19 -37.96
CA GLY A 106 -10.03 -3.93 -38.89
C GLY A 106 -8.98 -4.85 -38.22
N ASN A 107 -8.76 -4.71 -36.92
CA ASN A 107 -7.75 -5.44 -36.17
C ASN A 107 -8.30 -6.63 -35.34
N GLY A 108 -9.55 -6.96 -35.50
CA GLY A 108 -10.15 -8.09 -34.79
C GLY A 108 -11.60 -7.86 -34.40
N SER A 109 -12.24 -8.90 -33.87
CA SER A 109 -13.64 -8.88 -33.44
C SER A 109 -13.90 -8.14 -32.12
N ASN A 110 -12.84 -7.70 -31.41
CA ASN A 110 -12.93 -7.15 -30.06
C ASN A 110 -12.80 -5.61 -30.00
N ALA A 111 -12.54 -4.94 -31.12
CA ALA A 111 -12.34 -3.48 -31.14
C ALA A 111 -13.60 -2.71 -30.74
N ASN A 112 -13.44 -1.70 -29.91
CA ASN A 112 -14.50 -0.80 -29.47
C ASN A 112 -14.27 0.63 -29.97
N SER A 113 -15.08 1.08 -30.94
CA SER A 113 -14.93 2.39 -31.58
C SER A 113 -15.16 3.58 -30.62
N PHE A 114 -15.75 3.36 -29.46
CA PHE A 114 -15.95 4.41 -28.46
C PHE A 114 -14.64 4.87 -27.79
N ASN A 115 -13.56 4.10 -27.85
CA ASN A 115 -12.25 4.46 -27.31
C ASN A 115 -11.54 5.58 -28.09
N GLY A 116 -12.03 5.97 -29.24
CA GLY A 116 -11.41 7.01 -30.08
C GLY A 116 -10.30 6.47 -31.00
N SER A 117 -9.72 7.32 -31.82
CA SER A 117 -8.81 6.92 -32.90
C SER A 117 -7.40 6.55 -32.49
N VAL A 118 -7.06 6.72 -31.22
CA VAL A 118 -5.68 6.55 -30.68
C VAL A 118 -5.51 5.36 -29.75
N ALA A 119 -6.60 4.68 -29.39
CA ALA A 119 -6.53 3.51 -28.52
C ALA A 119 -5.88 2.33 -29.24
N GLY A 120 -5.10 1.58 -28.51
CA GLY A 120 -4.27 0.48 -29.02
C GLY A 120 -4.22 -0.72 -28.09
N ASP A 121 -3.44 -1.72 -28.49
CA ASP A 121 -3.10 -2.86 -27.64
C ASP A 121 -2.26 -2.41 -26.43
N PRO A 122 -2.24 -3.20 -25.34
CA PRO A 122 -1.28 -3.03 -24.24
C PRO A 122 0.16 -2.96 -24.74
N PHE A 123 0.95 -2.07 -24.16
CA PHE A 123 2.35 -1.88 -24.56
C PHE A 123 3.25 -1.73 -23.34
N ARG A 124 4.49 -2.20 -23.48
CA ARG A 124 5.49 -2.09 -22.43
C ARG A 124 5.96 -0.64 -22.28
N LEU A 125 5.96 -0.16 -21.06
CA LEU A 125 6.67 1.03 -20.61
C LEU A 125 8.07 0.60 -20.12
N ASP A 126 9.10 1.31 -20.53
CA ASP A 126 10.45 1.06 -20.03
C ASP A 126 10.84 2.05 -18.91
N ARG A 127 12.02 1.86 -18.33
CA ARG A 127 12.51 2.70 -17.22
C ARG A 127 12.65 4.19 -17.58
N THR A 128 12.76 4.54 -18.86
CA THR A 128 12.81 5.94 -19.32
C THR A 128 11.43 6.57 -19.41
N GLN A 129 10.39 5.77 -19.32
CA GLN A 129 8.98 6.15 -19.34
C GLN A 129 8.33 5.98 -17.93
N ALA A 130 9.14 5.94 -16.88
CA ALA A 130 8.65 5.77 -15.51
C ALA A 130 7.75 6.93 -15.04
N SER A 131 8.01 8.16 -15.51
CA SER A 131 7.15 9.31 -15.22
C SER A 131 5.96 9.34 -16.19
N THR A 132 4.78 8.99 -15.72
CA THR A 132 3.54 8.91 -16.48
C THR A 132 2.56 9.99 -16.06
N ALA A 133 1.52 10.24 -16.87
CA ALA A 133 0.38 11.05 -16.43
C ALA A 133 -0.51 10.24 -15.48
N ASP A 134 -1.04 10.92 -14.48
CA ASP A 134 -2.10 10.46 -13.60
C ASP A 134 -3.36 10.16 -14.44
N GLN A 135 -3.88 8.93 -14.38
CA GLN A 135 -5.07 8.50 -15.10
C GLN A 135 -6.34 8.95 -14.34
N ASN A 136 -7.52 8.72 -14.90
CA ASN A 136 -8.76 9.07 -14.22
C ASN A 136 -9.31 7.85 -13.45
N HIS A 137 -9.15 7.83 -12.17
CA HIS A 137 -9.54 6.74 -11.28
C HIS A 137 -10.77 7.07 -10.40
N ALA A 138 -11.58 8.06 -10.81
CA ALA A 138 -12.82 8.36 -10.12
C ALA A 138 -13.80 7.17 -10.19
N TYR A 139 -14.57 6.93 -9.14
CA TYR A 139 -15.54 5.87 -8.97
C TYR A 139 -16.38 5.58 -10.23
N THR A 140 -17.03 6.61 -10.76
CA THR A 140 -17.88 6.48 -11.96
C THR A 140 -17.08 6.17 -13.22
N ALA A 141 -15.88 6.74 -13.35
CA ALA A 141 -15.05 6.56 -14.53
C ALA A 141 -14.50 5.12 -14.64
N GLU A 142 -14.08 4.54 -13.53
CA GLU A 142 -13.64 3.15 -13.48
C GLU A 142 -14.79 2.19 -13.80
N GLU A 143 -15.96 2.40 -13.23
CA GLU A 143 -17.15 1.60 -13.55
C GLU A 143 -17.48 1.63 -15.05
N GLN A 144 -17.42 2.81 -15.66
CA GLN A 144 -17.63 2.97 -17.09
C GLN A 144 -16.56 2.30 -17.94
N ALA A 145 -15.30 2.30 -17.47
CA ALA A 145 -14.19 1.64 -18.17
C ALA A 145 -14.36 0.11 -18.19
N TYR A 146 -14.88 -0.46 -17.10
CA TYR A 146 -15.18 -1.89 -17.03
C TYR A 146 -16.43 -2.34 -17.80
N ASP A 147 -17.36 -1.46 -18.15
CA ASP A 147 -18.55 -1.71 -18.99
C ASP A 147 -19.25 -3.06 -18.71
N GLY A 148 -19.70 -3.25 -17.48
CA GLY A 148 -20.39 -4.48 -17.07
C GLY A 148 -19.49 -5.72 -17.04
N GLY A 149 -18.18 -5.53 -16.90
CA GLY A 149 -17.19 -6.60 -16.83
C GLY A 149 -16.51 -6.95 -18.16
N LYS A 150 -16.75 -6.18 -19.22
CA LYS A 150 -16.05 -6.35 -20.52
C LYS A 150 -14.63 -5.79 -20.51
N ALA A 151 -14.36 -4.83 -19.62
CA ALA A 151 -13.08 -4.13 -19.51
C ALA A 151 -12.59 -3.56 -20.87
N ASP A 152 -13.47 -2.90 -21.64
CA ASP A 152 -13.22 -2.53 -23.02
C ASP A 152 -13.31 -1.02 -23.31
N LEU A 153 -13.42 -0.16 -22.26
CA LEU A 153 -13.58 1.29 -22.42
C LEU A 153 -12.54 2.13 -21.61
N PHE A 154 -11.41 1.56 -21.24
CA PHE A 154 -10.37 2.25 -20.46
C PHE A 154 -9.81 3.50 -21.15
N PRO A 155 -9.38 3.48 -22.43
CA PRO A 155 -8.89 4.69 -23.09
C PRO A 155 -9.90 5.84 -23.10
N ARG A 156 -11.19 5.50 -23.07
CA ARG A 156 -12.28 6.48 -23.10
C ARG A 156 -12.53 7.17 -21.78
N PHE A 157 -12.58 6.39 -20.68
CA PHE A 157 -13.08 6.90 -19.39
C PHE A 157 -11.97 7.17 -18.38
N THR A 158 -10.91 6.40 -18.42
CA THR A 158 -9.80 6.54 -17.49
C THR A 158 -8.53 7.08 -18.16
N GLY A 159 -8.35 6.90 -19.46
CA GLY A 159 -7.11 7.22 -20.17
C GLY A 159 -6.75 8.70 -20.23
N LYS A 160 -5.51 9.03 -19.87
CA LYS A 160 -4.84 10.32 -20.11
C LYS A 160 -3.44 10.07 -20.66
N GLY A 161 -2.91 11.01 -21.44
CA GLY A 161 -1.56 10.92 -22.00
C GLY A 161 -0.57 11.85 -21.32
N THR A 162 0.70 11.45 -21.29
CA THR A 162 1.78 12.27 -20.73
C THR A 162 2.09 13.47 -21.64
N PRO A 163 2.00 14.70 -21.15
CA PRO A 163 2.30 15.90 -21.94
C PRO A 163 3.75 15.89 -22.45
N GLY A 164 3.91 16.20 -23.75
CA GLY A 164 5.22 16.25 -24.40
C GLY A 164 5.78 14.90 -24.82
N ALA A 165 5.12 13.78 -24.50
CA ALA A 165 5.47 12.45 -24.95
C ALA A 165 5.09 12.23 -26.43
N VAL A 166 5.33 11.03 -26.96
CA VAL A 166 5.01 10.65 -28.35
C VAL A 166 4.30 9.29 -28.41
N GLY A 167 3.55 9.05 -29.47
CA GLY A 167 2.84 7.78 -29.70
C GLY A 167 1.73 7.53 -28.69
N ALA A 168 1.51 6.27 -28.31
CA ALA A 168 0.50 5.86 -27.33
C ALA A 168 0.69 6.54 -25.97
N PHE A 169 1.93 6.71 -25.55
CA PHE A 169 2.32 7.36 -24.30
C PHE A 169 1.88 8.84 -24.19
N ALA A 170 1.62 9.53 -25.32
CA ALA A 170 1.13 10.91 -25.36
C ALA A 170 -0.40 11.02 -25.43
N THR A 171 -1.13 9.92 -25.41
CA THR A 171 -2.56 9.86 -25.70
C THR A 171 -3.32 9.09 -24.62
N THR A 172 -4.64 9.06 -24.71
CA THR A 172 -5.49 8.24 -23.82
C THR A 172 -5.15 6.75 -23.85
N ALA A 173 -4.42 6.28 -24.87
CA ALA A 173 -3.93 4.91 -24.93
C ALA A 173 -2.82 4.61 -23.89
N GLN A 174 -2.25 5.62 -23.22
CA GLN A 174 -1.26 5.43 -22.15
C GLN A 174 -1.80 4.50 -21.06
N VAL A 175 -3.07 4.54 -20.77
CA VAL A 175 -3.73 3.69 -19.78
C VAL A 175 -3.54 2.18 -20.03
N MET A 176 -3.19 1.79 -21.25
CA MET A 176 -2.89 0.42 -21.66
C MET A 176 -1.41 0.05 -21.44
N GLY A 177 -0.60 0.97 -20.88
CA GLY A 177 0.81 0.77 -20.59
C GLY A 177 1.05 -0.15 -19.40
N TYR A 178 2.07 -1.00 -19.47
CA TYR A 178 2.48 -1.85 -18.36
C TYR A 178 4.01 -1.87 -18.19
N TYR A 179 4.47 -2.07 -16.97
CA TYR A 179 5.88 -2.36 -16.67
C TYR A 179 6.10 -3.86 -16.54
N ASP A 180 7.31 -4.30 -16.87
CA ASP A 180 7.73 -5.67 -16.62
C ASP A 180 8.82 -5.77 -15.54
N GLY A 181 9.32 -6.96 -15.28
CA GLY A 181 10.35 -7.22 -14.26
C GLY A 181 11.67 -6.50 -14.48
N ASN A 182 11.88 -5.81 -15.59
CA ASN A 182 13.04 -4.95 -15.80
C ASN A 182 12.86 -3.55 -15.16
N THR A 183 11.63 -3.14 -14.89
CA THR A 183 11.31 -1.86 -14.23
C THR A 183 10.88 -2.09 -12.78
N VAL A 184 9.89 -2.94 -12.53
CA VAL A 184 9.41 -3.31 -11.18
C VAL A 184 10.13 -4.55 -10.66
N THR A 185 11.44 -4.56 -10.80
CA THR A 185 12.31 -5.70 -10.57
C THR A 185 12.18 -6.26 -9.16
N ALA A 186 12.15 -5.38 -8.15
CA ALA A 186 12.06 -5.80 -6.76
C ALA A 186 10.75 -6.52 -6.46
N LEU A 187 9.60 -6.02 -6.92
CA LEU A 187 8.29 -6.66 -6.70
C LEU A 187 8.26 -8.07 -7.32
N TRP A 188 8.81 -8.24 -8.53
CA TRP A 188 8.91 -9.54 -9.16
C TRP A 188 9.88 -10.48 -8.43
N GLN A 189 11.00 -9.96 -7.87
CA GLN A 189 11.90 -10.74 -7.03
C GLN A 189 11.22 -11.19 -5.73
N TYR A 190 10.42 -10.31 -5.10
CA TYR A 190 9.64 -10.68 -3.91
C TYR A 190 8.59 -11.75 -4.24
N ALA A 191 7.84 -11.61 -5.34
CA ALA A 191 6.88 -12.61 -5.80
C ALA A 191 7.54 -13.98 -6.06
N GLN A 192 8.77 -13.99 -6.62
CA GLN A 192 9.53 -15.24 -6.84
C GLN A 192 10.05 -15.88 -5.55
N HIS A 193 10.34 -15.07 -4.53
CA HIS A 193 10.91 -15.59 -3.29
C HIS A 193 9.84 -15.93 -2.26
N PHE A 194 8.78 -15.15 -2.21
CA PHE A 194 7.66 -15.24 -1.27
C PHE A 194 6.36 -15.58 -1.99
N ALA A 195 5.24 -14.97 -1.62
CA ALA A 195 3.93 -15.26 -2.19
C ALA A 195 3.23 -14.00 -2.68
N MET A 196 2.42 -14.13 -3.72
CA MET A 196 1.51 -13.08 -4.19
C MET A 196 0.11 -13.63 -4.45
N SER A 197 -0.88 -12.74 -4.54
CA SER A 197 -2.20 -13.04 -5.07
C SER A 197 -2.36 -12.42 -6.46
N ASP A 198 -3.08 -13.09 -7.35
CA ASP A 198 -3.52 -12.56 -8.63
C ASP A 198 -5.05 -12.35 -8.69
N ASP A 199 -5.73 -12.48 -7.55
CA ASP A 199 -7.18 -12.24 -7.38
C ASP A 199 -7.45 -11.34 -6.15
N ALA A 200 -6.67 -10.22 -6.02
CA ALA A 200 -6.82 -9.21 -4.99
C ALA A 200 -7.46 -7.95 -5.57
N TYR A 201 -8.47 -7.38 -4.89
CA TYR A 201 -9.25 -6.25 -5.39
C TYR A 201 -9.44 -5.17 -4.32
N THR A 202 -9.77 -3.94 -4.75
CA THR A 202 -10.45 -3.00 -3.85
C THR A 202 -11.84 -3.55 -3.49
N ASP A 203 -12.38 -3.16 -2.34
CA ASP A 203 -13.74 -3.60 -1.96
C ASP A 203 -14.81 -2.87 -2.76
N THR A 204 -14.54 -1.61 -3.15
CA THR A 204 -15.38 -0.79 -4.03
C THR A 204 -14.54 -0.14 -5.13
N TYR A 205 -15.17 0.36 -6.19
CA TYR A 205 -14.53 1.28 -7.12
C TYR A 205 -14.20 2.60 -6.44
N GLY A 206 -13.30 3.38 -7.01
CA GLY A 206 -12.94 4.73 -6.60
C GLY A 206 -11.47 4.91 -6.27
N PRO A 207 -11.05 6.18 -6.05
CA PRO A 207 -9.67 6.57 -5.85
C PRO A 207 -9.15 6.31 -4.43
N SER A 208 -8.02 6.95 -4.09
CA SER A 208 -7.21 6.67 -2.89
C SER A 208 -7.97 6.72 -1.56
N THR A 209 -8.89 7.67 -1.36
CA THR A 209 -9.62 7.76 -0.08
C THR A 209 -10.51 6.54 0.19
N PRO A 210 -11.36 6.06 -0.74
CA PRO A 210 -12.07 4.78 -0.56
C PRO A 210 -11.13 3.62 -0.21
N GLY A 211 -10.04 3.43 -0.96
CA GLY A 211 -9.07 2.37 -0.70
C GLY A 211 -8.43 2.46 0.68
N ALA A 212 -8.02 3.65 1.10
CA ALA A 212 -7.48 3.89 2.43
C ALA A 212 -8.47 3.54 3.54
N LEU A 213 -9.74 3.91 3.38
CA LEU A 213 -10.79 3.59 4.36
C LEU A 213 -11.11 2.09 4.39
N GLU A 214 -11.11 1.43 3.24
CA GLU A 214 -11.33 -0.02 3.16
C GLU A 214 -10.22 -0.82 3.85
N LEU A 215 -8.98 -0.38 3.71
CA LEU A 215 -7.83 -1.03 4.34
C LEU A 215 -7.88 -1.00 5.87
N VAL A 216 -8.51 0.01 6.47
CA VAL A 216 -8.55 0.15 7.94
C VAL A 216 -9.93 -0.09 8.55
N ALA A 217 -10.99 -0.01 7.75
CA ALA A 217 -12.37 -0.13 8.24
C ALA A 217 -13.25 -1.07 7.40
N GLY A 218 -12.84 -1.43 6.18
CA GLY A 218 -13.69 -2.16 5.22
C GLY A 218 -15.00 -1.41 4.94
N GLN A 219 -15.00 -0.06 5.00
CA GLN A 219 -16.24 0.71 5.04
C GLN A 219 -16.04 2.14 4.54
N THR A 220 -16.78 2.52 3.51
CA THR A 220 -16.84 3.88 2.95
C THR A 220 -18.16 4.61 3.25
N ASN A 221 -19.17 3.91 3.80
CA ASN A 221 -20.41 4.51 4.27
C ASN A 221 -20.25 5.07 5.70
N GLY A 222 -21.10 6.02 6.06
CA GLY A 222 -21.06 6.70 7.35
C GLY A 222 -20.26 7.99 7.33
N MET A 223 -19.98 8.52 6.15
CA MET A 223 -19.40 9.83 5.99
C MET A 223 -20.31 10.90 6.62
N LEU A 224 -19.69 11.80 7.39
CA LEU A 224 -20.31 12.97 7.98
C LEU A 224 -19.64 14.21 7.38
N ILE A 225 -20.48 15.18 7.00
CA ILE A 225 -20.00 16.49 6.55
C ILE A 225 -19.72 17.32 7.80
N ALA A 226 -18.50 17.82 7.95
CA ALA A 226 -18.17 18.67 9.08
C ALA A 226 -19.04 19.93 9.08
N ALA A 227 -19.66 20.24 10.22
CA ALA A 227 -20.55 21.40 10.36
C ALA A 227 -19.81 22.74 10.34
N THR A 228 -18.49 22.74 10.12
CA THR A 228 -17.67 23.95 10.16
C THR A 228 -17.57 24.59 8.78
N THR A 229 -18.30 25.66 8.63
CA THR A 229 -18.01 26.90 7.90
C THR A 229 -18.25 26.98 6.41
N GLN A 230 -18.23 25.94 5.66
CA GLN A 230 -18.71 26.00 4.27
C GLN A 230 -19.38 24.68 3.92
N GLN A 231 -20.71 24.68 3.98
CA GLN A 231 -21.41 23.71 3.14
C GLN A 231 -20.82 23.79 1.75
N PRO A 232 -20.51 22.65 1.11
CA PRO A 232 -20.25 22.66 -0.32
C PRO A 232 -21.58 23.00 -1.01
N SER A 233 -21.95 24.28 -0.95
CA SER A 233 -23.18 24.79 -1.53
C SER A 233 -23.16 24.82 -3.04
N THR A 234 -22.08 24.34 -3.65
CA THR A 234 -21.91 24.36 -5.11
C THR A 234 -21.09 23.20 -5.70
N VAL A 235 -20.59 22.26 -4.89
CA VAL A 235 -20.01 21.03 -5.45
C VAL A 235 -21.17 20.14 -5.84
N ALA A 236 -21.33 19.96 -7.13
CA ALA A 236 -22.36 19.07 -7.65
C ALA A 236 -22.11 17.66 -7.08
N LEU A 237 -23.02 17.14 -6.24
CA LEU A 237 -23.10 15.70 -6.08
C LEU A 237 -23.15 15.09 -7.49
N PRO A 238 -22.31 14.12 -7.80
CA PRO A 238 -21.67 13.09 -6.98
C PRO A 238 -20.13 13.14 -7.00
N SER A 239 -19.47 14.30 -6.87
CA SER A 239 -18.01 14.33 -7.04
C SER A 239 -17.23 13.69 -5.88
N PHE A 240 -17.74 13.70 -4.66
CA PHE A 240 -17.02 13.12 -3.50
C PHE A 240 -17.81 12.03 -2.79
N TYR A 241 -19.13 12.12 -2.75
CA TYR A 241 -20.02 11.21 -2.02
C TYR A 241 -21.38 11.10 -2.69
N VAL A 242 -22.09 10.05 -2.36
CA VAL A 242 -23.49 9.83 -2.77
C VAL A 242 -24.39 9.77 -1.55
N ASN A 243 -25.67 10.05 -1.74
CA ASN A 243 -26.70 9.78 -0.74
C ASN A 243 -26.83 8.26 -0.59
N ASP A 244 -26.68 7.76 0.64
CA ASP A 244 -26.70 6.34 0.91
C ASP A 244 -28.10 5.69 0.81
N GLY A 245 -29.15 6.49 0.61
CA GLY A 245 -30.54 6.03 0.60
C GLY A 245 -31.12 5.81 2.00
N GLN A 246 -30.37 6.08 3.05
CA GLN A 246 -30.77 5.90 4.46
C GLN A 246 -30.73 7.21 5.26
N GLY A 247 -30.44 8.32 4.59
CA GLY A 247 -30.35 9.66 5.20
C GLY A 247 -28.93 10.04 5.62
N GLY A 248 -27.93 9.28 5.20
CA GLY A 248 -26.49 9.53 5.33
C GLY A 248 -25.79 9.54 3.99
N TYR A 249 -24.47 9.42 4.02
CA TYR A 249 -23.62 9.49 2.84
C TYR A 249 -22.61 8.35 2.79
N THR A 250 -22.28 7.94 1.58
CA THR A 250 -21.15 7.06 1.26
C THR A 250 -20.11 7.84 0.47
N LEU A 251 -18.87 7.81 0.91
CA LEU A 251 -17.74 8.43 0.25
C LEU A 251 -17.33 7.56 -0.94
N ILE A 252 -17.14 8.19 -2.10
CA ILE A 252 -16.82 7.51 -3.36
C ILE A 252 -15.62 8.08 -4.10
N ASN A 253 -15.11 9.26 -3.71
CA ASN A 253 -13.95 9.91 -4.32
C ASN A 253 -13.12 10.63 -3.27
N ASP A 254 -11.98 11.23 -3.66
CA ASP A 254 -11.03 11.86 -2.75
C ASP A 254 -11.57 13.10 -2.08
N VAL A 255 -11.37 13.14 -0.78
CA VAL A 255 -11.67 14.27 0.09
C VAL A 255 -10.75 14.22 1.30
N ASP A 256 -10.20 15.36 1.70
CA ASP A 256 -9.31 15.40 2.86
C ASP A 256 -10.01 15.07 4.18
N PRO A 257 -9.31 14.52 5.19
CA PRO A 257 -9.87 14.26 6.51
C PRO A 257 -10.13 15.56 7.29
N THR A 258 -11.24 15.61 8.02
CA THR A 258 -11.56 16.74 8.91
C THR A 258 -10.55 16.91 10.05
N PHE A 259 -9.95 15.83 10.50
CA PHE A 259 -9.04 15.81 11.65
C PHE A 259 -7.58 15.84 11.24
N ASP A 260 -7.23 16.72 10.29
CA ASP A 260 -5.87 16.98 9.88
C ASP A 260 -5.65 18.47 9.58
N ASN A 261 -4.64 19.07 10.21
CA ASN A 261 -4.34 20.49 10.04
C ASN A 261 -3.76 20.83 8.67
N CYS A 262 -3.30 19.82 7.90
CA CYS A 262 -2.81 20.00 6.54
C CYS A 262 -3.92 19.89 5.47
N SER A 263 -5.11 19.45 5.85
CA SER A 263 -6.26 19.31 4.97
C SER A 263 -6.71 20.62 4.34
N ASN A 264 -7.18 20.55 3.10
CA ASN A 264 -7.91 21.63 2.46
C ASN A 264 -9.30 21.75 3.06
N GLN A 265 -9.47 22.66 4.00
CA GLN A 265 -10.68 22.84 4.80
C GLN A 265 -11.94 23.20 3.98
N ALA A 266 -11.82 23.42 2.67
CA ALA A 266 -12.99 23.63 1.81
C ALA A 266 -13.74 22.32 1.50
N ASN A 267 -13.01 21.19 1.51
CA ASN A 267 -13.53 19.87 1.16
C ASN A 267 -12.97 18.84 2.15
N VAL A 268 -13.64 18.67 3.28
CA VAL A 268 -13.22 17.72 4.31
C VAL A 268 -14.36 16.79 4.72
N ALA A 269 -14.00 15.56 5.06
CA ALA A 269 -14.92 14.56 5.57
C ALA A 269 -14.41 13.95 6.88
N MET A 270 -15.33 13.45 7.68
CA MET A 270 -15.02 12.54 8.77
C MET A 270 -15.88 11.28 8.63
N MET A 271 -15.38 10.18 9.15
CA MET A 271 -16.07 8.90 9.12
C MET A 271 -16.64 8.59 10.50
N SER A 272 -17.87 8.08 10.52
CA SER A 272 -18.47 7.46 11.69
C SER A 272 -18.17 5.96 11.69
N GLY A 273 -18.38 5.31 12.83
CA GLY A 273 -18.07 3.89 12.97
C GLY A 273 -16.69 3.66 13.57
N LYS A 274 -16.17 2.46 13.40
CA LYS A 274 -14.87 2.03 13.94
C LYS A 274 -13.90 1.74 12.82
N ASN A 275 -12.63 1.93 13.11
CA ASN A 275 -11.53 1.38 12.33
C ASN A 275 -10.76 0.31 13.15
N ILE A 276 -9.83 -0.38 12.53
CA ILE A 276 -9.07 -1.46 13.18
C ILE A 276 -8.24 -0.97 14.37
N GLY A 277 -7.79 0.29 14.35
CA GLY A 277 -7.06 0.92 15.45
C GLY A 277 -7.88 0.99 16.73
N ASP A 278 -9.21 1.22 16.64
CA ASP A 278 -10.11 1.19 17.80
C ASP A 278 -10.11 -0.19 18.49
N LEU A 279 -10.14 -1.27 17.69
CA LEU A 279 -10.14 -2.63 18.23
C LEU A 279 -8.79 -3.00 18.83
N LEU A 280 -7.70 -2.63 18.17
CA LEU A 280 -6.34 -2.87 18.65
C LEU A 280 -6.08 -2.13 19.97
N SER A 281 -6.44 -0.84 20.05
CA SER A 281 -6.31 -0.04 21.27
C SER A 281 -7.15 -0.61 22.42
N ALA A 282 -8.39 -1.03 22.15
CA ALA A 282 -9.25 -1.65 23.14
C ALA A 282 -8.69 -2.98 23.70
N ALA A 283 -7.93 -3.70 22.87
CA ALA A 283 -7.26 -4.95 23.23
C ALA A 283 -5.84 -4.75 23.80
N ASN A 284 -5.34 -3.51 23.92
CA ASN A 284 -3.97 -3.17 24.29
C ASN A 284 -2.91 -3.81 23.38
N ILE A 285 -3.21 -3.95 22.10
CA ILE A 285 -2.26 -4.37 21.07
C ILE A 285 -1.56 -3.10 20.56
N SER A 286 -0.21 -3.11 20.53
CA SER A 286 0.54 -1.96 20.02
C SER A 286 0.39 -1.82 18.51
N TRP A 287 0.11 -0.59 18.03
CA TRP A 287 -0.06 -0.33 16.61
C TRP A 287 0.29 1.11 16.24
N GLY A 288 0.45 1.40 14.95
CA GLY A 288 0.63 2.76 14.46
C GLY A 288 0.47 2.87 12.96
N GLY A 289 0.05 4.06 12.51
CA GLY A 289 0.12 4.54 11.15
C GLY A 289 1.36 5.43 10.99
N PHE A 290 2.23 5.12 10.05
CA PHE A 290 3.50 5.81 9.83
C PHE A 290 3.55 6.35 8.41
N MET A 291 3.50 7.67 8.26
CA MET A 291 3.47 8.32 6.95
C MET A 291 4.71 9.16 6.69
N GLY A 292 5.21 9.10 5.48
CA GLY A 292 6.25 10.02 5.02
C GLY A 292 5.76 11.47 5.07
N GLY A 293 6.58 12.36 5.63
CA GLY A 293 6.21 13.77 5.68
C GLY A 293 5.33 14.19 6.86
N PHE A 294 4.90 13.27 7.72
CA PHE A 294 3.99 13.55 8.83
C PHE A 294 4.60 14.46 9.91
N ASP A 295 5.91 14.44 10.13
CA ASP A 295 6.59 15.37 11.04
C ASP A 295 6.70 16.77 10.43
N LEU A 296 5.79 17.67 10.77
CA LEU A 296 5.75 19.02 10.25
C LEU A 296 6.89 19.94 10.77
N SER A 297 7.65 19.51 11.78
CA SER A 297 8.78 20.26 12.33
C SER A 297 10.06 20.16 11.49
N VAL A 298 10.13 19.18 10.59
CA VAL A 298 11.28 18.96 9.72
C VAL A 298 11.34 20.01 8.61
N THR A 299 12.53 20.48 8.31
CA THR A 299 12.82 21.31 7.13
C THR A 299 13.70 20.53 6.18
N ASN A 300 13.24 20.36 4.93
CA ASN A 300 14.00 19.65 3.90
C ASN A 300 15.17 20.48 3.37
N PRO A 301 16.16 19.86 2.71
CA PRO A 301 17.33 20.59 2.16
C PRO A 301 16.97 21.69 1.16
N ASN A 302 15.83 21.62 0.51
CA ASN A 302 15.29 22.65 -0.39
C ASN A 302 14.65 23.83 0.35
N GLY A 303 14.64 23.84 1.70
CA GLY A 303 14.08 24.88 2.55
C GLY A 303 12.58 24.79 2.81
N THR A 304 11.89 23.77 2.31
CA THR A 304 10.45 23.56 2.54
C THR A 304 10.19 22.89 3.89
N THR A 305 9.06 23.23 4.54
CA THR A 305 8.69 22.74 5.88
C THR A 305 7.17 22.74 6.08
N GLY A 306 6.70 22.13 7.15
CA GLY A 306 5.27 22.05 7.49
C GLY A 306 4.50 21.22 6.46
N CYS A 307 3.20 21.52 6.30
CA CYS A 307 2.32 20.82 5.35
C CYS A 307 2.78 20.91 3.88
N LEU A 308 3.59 21.90 3.53
CA LEU A 308 4.13 22.08 2.18
C LEU A 308 5.59 21.59 2.05
N ARG A 309 6.08 20.85 3.04
CA ARG A 309 7.38 20.18 2.93
C ARG A 309 7.39 19.29 1.70
N SER A 310 8.43 19.42 0.89
CA SER A 310 8.51 18.72 -0.41
C SER A 310 9.90 18.18 -0.68
N THR A 311 9.94 17.09 -1.41
CA THR A 311 11.16 16.43 -1.89
C THR A 311 11.18 16.43 -3.41
N GLN A 312 12.35 16.66 -4.01
CA GLN A 312 12.51 16.52 -5.44
C GLN A 312 12.64 15.02 -5.79
N SER A 313 11.68 14.51 -6.57
CA SER A 313 11.85 13.20 -7.18
C SER A 313 12.99 13.23 -8.18
N PRO A 314 13.96 12.30 -8.12
CA PRO A 314 15.05 12.23 -9.08
C PRO A 314 14.60 11.77 -10.48
N ILE A 315 13.43 11.16 -10.61
CA ILE A 315 12.89 10.61 -11.87
C ILE A 315 11.90 11.59 -12.50
N VAL A 316 10.87 12.01 -11.75
CA VAL A 316 9.87 12.98 -12.23
C VAL A 316 10.46 14.40 -12.34
N ALA A 317 11.58 14.64 -11.63
CA ALA A 317 12.31 15.91 -11.61
C ALA A 317 11.52 17.12 -11.09
N ASN A 318 10.40 16.90 -10.41
CA ASN A 318 9.58 17.90 -9.75
C ASN A 318 9.74 17.85 -8.23
N ASN A 319 9.45 18.95 -7.55
CA ASN A 319 9.25 18.95 -6.11
C ASN A 319 7.84 18.43 -5.82
N VAL A 320 7.76 17.34 -5.09
CA VAL A 320 6.50 16.69 -4.67
C VAL A 320 6.31 16.95 -3.18
N VAL A 321 5.12 17.31 -2.76
CA VAL A 321 4.78 17.46 -1.34
C VAL A 321 4.90 16.10 -0.66
N ASP A 322 5.61 16.04 0.48
CA ASP A 322 5.92 14.75 1.12
C ASP A 322 4.70 14.09 1.75
N TYR A 323 3.76 14.87 2.28
CA TYR A 323 2.56 14.41 2.96
C TYR A 323 1.30 14.86 2.24
N ILE A 324 0.41 13.91 1.94
CA ILE A 324 -0.89 14.17 1.32
C ILE A 324 -1.99 13.76 2.32
N PRO A 325 -2.84 14.69 2.78
CA PRO A 325 -3.82 14.40 3.84
C PRO A 325 -4.81 13.30 3.53
N HIS A 326 -5.35 13.23 2.30
CA HIS A 326 -6.34 12.21 1.96
C HIS A 326 -5.79 10.78 1.87
N HIS A 327 -4.46 10.61 1.87
CA HIS A 327 -3.82 9.30 2.00
C HIS A 327 -3.75 8.80 3.46
N ASN A 328 -4.14 9.63 4.45
CA ASN A 328 -4.06 9.25 5.85
C ASN A 328 -5.32 8.52 6.32
N TRP A 329 -5.20 7.21 6.50
CA TRP A 329 -6.28 6.28 6.88
C TRP A 329 -7.01 6.67 8.16
N PHE A 330 -6.25 7.05 9.20
CA PHE A 330 -6.74 7.19 10.57
C PHE A 330 -7.23 8.61 10.88
N ALA A 331 -6.81 9.60 10.09
CA ALA A 331 -7.20 11.00 10.27
C ALA A 331 -8.69 11.29 9.97
N TYR A 332 -9.39 10.36 9.34
CA TYR A 332 -10.85 10.47 9.13
C TYR A 332 -11.66 10.16 10.38
N TYR A 333 -11.07 9.56 11.41
CA TYR A 333 -11.76 9.10 12.61
C TYR A 333 -11.29 9.88 13.84
N ALA A 334 -12.23 10.49 14.57
CA ALA A 334 -11.90 11.28 15.77
C ALA A 334 -11.19 10.45 16.86
N SER A 335 -11.40 9.14 16.90
CA SER A 335 -10.79 8.23 17.88
C SER A 335 -9.30 7.98 17.66
N THR A 336 -8.84 8.03 16.42
CA THR A 336 -7.47 7.63 16.04
C THR A 336 -6.65 8.76 15.43
N SER A 337 -7.25 9.92 15.16
CA SER A 337 -6.59 11.05 14.52
C SER A 337 -5.57 11.75 15.42
N ASN A 338 -4.56 12.36 14.77
CA ASN A 338 -3.59 13.27 15.37
C ASN A 338 -3.57 14.60 14.60
N PRO A 339 -4.60 15.45 14.75
CA PRO A 339 -4.81 16.62 13.88
C PRO A 339 -3.64 17.62 13.87
N GLY A 340 -2.92 17.70 14.96
CA GLY A 340 -1.79 18.62 15.14
C GLY A 340 -0.43 18.03 14.74
N HIS A 341 -0.38 16.81 14.23
CA HIS A 341 0.86 16.07 13.95
C HIS A 341 1.80 16.05 15.16
N VAL A 342 1.23 15.84 16.34
CA VAL A 342 1.98 15.81 17.60
C VAL A 342 2.97 14.65 17.58
N ARG A 343 4.21 14.95 17.92
CA ARG A 343 5.27 13.96 17.95
C ARG A 343 5.12 12.99 19.11
N PRO A 344 5.55 11.72 18.99
CA PRO A 344 5.54 10.80 20.12
C PRO A 344 6.40 11.36 21.26
N SER A 345 5.93 11.21 22.50
CA SER A 345 6.63 11.72 23.70
C SER A 345 7.99 11.04 23.91
N SER A 346 8.16 9.85 23.37
CA SER A 346 9.43 9.12 23.30
C SER A 346 9.31 7.96 22.31
N VAL A 347 10.44 7.42 21.85
CA VAL A 347 10.44 6.21 21.00
C VAL A 347 9.74 5.03 21.69
N ALA A 348 9.85 4.92 23.01
CA ALA A 348 9.19 3.85 23.78
C ALA A 348 7.66 4.03 23.87
N ALA A 349 7.14 5.23 23.61
CA ALA A 349 5.70 5.51 23.61
C ALA A 349 5.02 5.20 22.28
N ILE A 350 5.81 4.98 21.20
CA ILE A 350 5.28 4.62 19.89
C ILE A 350 4.46 3.33 19.99
N GLY A 351 3.25 3.35 19.44
CA GLY A 351 2.31 2.23 19.48
C GLY A 351 1.44 2.18 20.76
N SER A 352 1.59 3.15 21.68
CA SER A 352 0.82 3.23 22.92
C SER A 352 -0.45 4.07 22.76
N ALA A 353 -1.58 3.55 23.22
CA ALA A 353 -2.87 4.25 23.23
C ALA A 353 -2.94 5.46 24.20
N THR A 354 -1.91 5.69 25.01
CA THR A 354 -1.88 6.78 26.00
C THR A 354 -0.98 7.95 25.62
N ASP A 355 -0.28 7.84 24.48
CA ASP A 355 0.59 8.91 23.97
C ASP A 355 -0.22 9.95 23.16
N ALA A 356 0.19 11.22 23.24
CA ALA A 356 -0.49 12.31 22.55
C ALA A 356 -0.41 12.24 21.01
N ALA A 357 0.53 11.48 20.46
CA ALA A 357 0.61 11.21 19.02
C ALA A 357 -0.52 10.30 18.50
N ASN A 358 -1.30 9.70 19.41
CA ASN A 358 -2.51 8.94 19.13
C ASN A 358 -2.37 7.93 17.96
N HIS A 359 -1.25 7.21 17.92
CA HIS A 359 -0.92 6.19 16.93
C HIS A 359 -0.60 6.69 15.50
N GLU A 360 -0.59 8.00 15.24
CA GLU A 360 -0.18 8.54 13.94
C GLU A 360 1.21 9.18 14.05
N TYR A 361 2.13 8.75 13.21
CA TYR A 361 3.56 9.01 13.31
C TYR A 361 4.17 9.33 11.94
N ASP A 362 5.37 9.93 11.97
CA ASP A 362 6.22 10.01 10.77
C ASP A 362 6.89 8.66 10.48
N LEU A 363 7.18 8.38 9.22
CA LEU A 363 7.88 7.16 8.81
C LEU A 363 9.26 7.02 9.51
N ASN A 364 9.93 8.12 9.85
CA ASN A 364 11.18 8.08 10.61
C ASN A 364 10.98 7.58 12.05
N ASP A 365 9.79 7.72 12.62
CA ASP A 365 9.47 7.15 13.93
C ASP A 365 9.40 5.63 13.87
N PHE A 366 8.91 5.06 12.76
CA PHE A 366 8.96 3.61 12.54
C PHE A 366 10.40 3.10 12.54
N TYR A 367 11.29 3.74 11.79
CA TYR A 367 12.71 3.37 11.80
C TYR A 367 13.36 3.53 13.19
N ALA A 368 12.98 4.57 13.93
CA ALA A 368 13.45 4.77 15.29
C ALA A 368 12.95 3.69 16.24
N ALA A 369 11.68 3.28 16.11
CA ALA A 369 11.08 2.19 16.88
C ALA A 369 11.77 0.84 16.61
N LEU A 370 11.97 0.49 15.33
CA LEU A 370 12.73 -0.70 14.94
C LEU A 370 14.12 -0.72 15.57
N LYS A 371 14.87 0.38 15.43
CA LYS A 371 16.22 0.50 15.98
C LYS A 371 16.27 0.38 17.50
N ALA A 372 15.23 0.81 18.20
CA ALA A 372 15.12 0.76 19.65
C ALA A 372 14.58 -0.59 20.17
N GLY A 373 14.16 -1.51 19.30
CA GLY A 373 13.48 -2.73 19.69
C GLY A 373 12.07 -2.50 20.25
N ASN A 374 11.39 -1.43 19.79
CA ASN A 374 9.99 -1.14 20.12
C ASN A 374 9.10 -1.31 18.87
N PHE A 375 9.22 -2.47 18.22
CA PHE A 375 8.48 -2.77 17.00
C PHE A 375 6.99 -3.03 17.35
N PRO A 376 6.02 -2.23 16.85
CA PRO A 376 4.62 -2.46 17.12
C PRO A 376 4.11 -3.80 16.54
N ALA A 377 3.05 -4.35 17.13
CA ALA A 377 2.43 -5.57 16.62
C ALA A 377 1.77 -5.35 15.26
N VAL A 378 1.18 -4.16 15.02
CA VAL A 378 0.61 -3.80 13.72
C VAL A 378 1.13 -2.42 13.30
N SER A 379 1.66 -2.32 12.09
CA SER A 379 2.19 -1.08 11.53
C SER A 379 1.63 -0.89 10.12
N TYR A 380 0.96 0.23 9.87
CA TYR A 380 0.57 0.70 8.55
C TYR A 380 1.62 1.70 8.08
N ILE A 381 2.14 1.52 6.89
CA ILE A 381 3.23 2.34 6.35
C ILE A 381 2.80 2.96 5.02
N LYS A 382 3.00 4.27 4.90
CA LYS A 382 2.87 5.01 3.64
C LYS A 382 4.19 5.71 3.34
N ALA A 383 4.70 5.53 2.12
CA ALA A 383 5.86 6.28 1.65
C ALA A 383 5.58 7.79 1.58
N PRO A 384 6.59 8.67 1.58
CA PRO A 384 6.36 10.06 1.18
C PRO A 384 5.94 10.11 -0.29
N ALA A 385 5.05 11.03 -0.65
CA ALA A 385 4.37 11.02 -1.95
C ALA A 385 5.29 10.97 -3.18
N PHE A 386 6.52 11.53 -3.11
CA PHE A 386 7.46 11.40 -4.23
C PHE A 386 7.92 9.94 -4.49
N ALA A 387 7.62 9.00 -3.60
CA ALA A 387 8.10 7.61 -3.63
C ALA A 387 7.00 6.58 -3.28
N ASP A 388 5.74 6.89 -3.59
CA ASP A 388 4.58 6.06 -3.32
C ASP A 388 3.98 5.36 -4.56
N ALA A 389 4.63 5.50 -5.72
CA ALA A 389 4.25 4.97 -7.04
C ALA A 389 3.23 5.80 -7.84
N HIS A 390 2.48 6.72 -7.22
CA HIS A 390 1.40 7.45 -7.88
C HIS A 390 1.83 8.12 -9.19
N ALA A 391 1.17 7.78 -10.27
CA ALA A 391 1.41 8.42 -11.57
C ALA A 391 1.21 9.94 -11.48
N GLY A 392 1.92 10.71 -12.29
CA GLY A 392 1.84 12.17 -12.31
C GLY A 392 2.76 12.89 -11.35
N TYR A 393 3.10 12.32 -10.18
CA TYR A 393 4.04 12.96 -9.25
C TYR A 393 5.06 11.99 -8.63
N SER A 394 4.84 10.69 -8.69
CA SER A 394 5.77 9.63 -8.32
C SER A 394 5.99 8.67 -9.49
N ASP A 395 6.66 7.56 -9.25
CA ASP A 395 7.02 6.58 -10.28
C ASP A 395 7.51 5.26 -9.65
N PRO A 396 7.52 4.13 -10.43
CA PRO A 396 7.90 2.81 -9.93
C PRO A 396 9.37 2.69 -9.49
N LEU A 397 10.26 3.62 -9.88
CA LEU A 397 11.69 3.55 -9.53
C LEU A 397 11.98 4.21 -8.19
N ASP A 398 11.30 5.30 -7.87
CA ASP A 398 11.38 5.96 -6.58
C ASP A 398 10.62 5.13 -5.52
N GLU A 399 9.46 4.54 -5.87
CA GLU A 399 8.78 3.51 -5.09
C GLU A 399 9.72 2.35 -4.75
N GLN A 400 10.36 1.74 -5.75
CA GLN A 400 11.28 0.61 -5.53
C GLN A 400 12.38 0.95 -4.53
N ARG A 401 12.95 2.16 -4.60
CA ARG A 401 13.99 2.58 -3.64
C ARG A 401 13.47 2.64 -2.22
N SER A 402 12.29 3.23 -2.02
CA SER A 402 11.64 3.36 -0.72
C SER A 402 11.29 1.98 -0.18
N LEU A 403 10.55 1.21 -0.95
CA LEU A 403 10.05 -0.11 -0.62
C LEU A 403 11.19 -1.09 -0.25
N VAL A 404 12.21 -1.20 -1.10
CA VAL A 404 13.35 -2.10 -0.85
C VAL A 404 14.15 -1.67 0.37
N THR A 405 14.33 -0.36 0.59
CA THR A 405 15.01 0.15 1.79
C THR A 405 14.25 -0.25 3.05
N LEU A 406 12.94 -0.12 3.05
CA LEU A 406 12.07 -0.47 4.16
C LEU A 406 12.08 -1.98 4.42
N VAL A 407 11.81 -2.79 3.42
CA VAL A 407 11.78 -4.26 3.54
C VAL A 407 13.14 -4.79 4.01
N ASN A 408 14.25 -4.36 3.39
CA ASN A 408 15.60 -4.73 3.83
C ASN A 408 15.87 -4.34 5.31
N THR A 409 15.30 -3.23 5.78
CA THR A 409 15.47 -2.78 7.16
C THR A 409 14.71 -3.69 8.12
N ILE A 410 13.48 -4.07 7.77
CA ILE A 410 12.65 -4.98 8.57
C ILE A 410 13.28 -6.39 8.60
N GLU A 411 13.72 -6.90 7.46
CA GLU A 411 14.34 -8.23 7.35
C GLU A 411 15.64 -8.39 8.16
N ARG A 412 16.29 -7.27 8.51
CA ARG A 412 17.48 -7.26 9.38
C ARG A 412 17.15 -7.25 10.86
N GLN A 413 15.90 -7.05 11.24
CA GLN A 413 15.54 -7.04 12.67
C GLN A 413 15.51 -8.45 13.27
N PRO A 414 15.80 -8.61 14.55
CA PRO A 414 15.63 -9.89 15.25
C PRO A 414 14.21 -10.43 15.17
N ASP A 415 13.22 -9.52 15.18
CA ASP A 415 11.79 -9.81 15.12
C ASP A 415 11.32 -10.31 13.73
N TRP A 416 12.21 -10.29 12.72
CA TRP A 416 11.92 -10.83 11.39
C TRP A 416 11.33 -12.24 11.45
N GLN A 417 11.82 -13.07 12.36
CA GLN A 417 11.38 -14.47 12.53
C GLN A 417 9.89 -14.63 12.85
N SER A 418 9.21 -13.56 13.24
CA SER A 418 7.78 -13.54 13.55
C SER A 418 7.05 -12.40 12.84
N THR A 419 7.63 -11.87 11.75
CA THR A 419 7.09 -10.74 10.99
C THR A 419 6.44 -11.20 9.69
N ALA A 420 5.34 -10.55 9.31
CA ALA A 420 4.80 -10.55 7.97
C ALA A 420 4.70 -9.11 7.44
N ILE A 421 5.07 -8.93 6.18
CA ILE A 421 4.88 -7.69 5.44
C ILE A 421 3.85 -7.97 4.35
N VAL A 422 2.83 -7.13 4.26
CA VAL A 422 1.90 -7.06 3.14
C VAL A 422 2.29 -5.84 2.31
N ILE A 423 2.38 -5.99 0.99
CA ILE A 423 2.50 -4.88 0.04
C ILE A 423 1.25 -4.90 -0.81
N THR A 424 0.52 -3.79 -0.84
CA THR A 424 -0.66 -3.58 -1.67
C THR A 424 -0.83 -2.10 -1.99
N TYR A 425 -1.83 -1.76 -2.80
CA TYR A 425 -2.10 -0.42 -3.29
C TYR A 425 -3.53 -0.03 -2.94
N ASP A 426 -3.81 1.26 -2.94
CA ASP A 426 -5.13 1.81 -2.60
C ASP A 426 -6.16 1.64 -3.70
N ASP A 427 -5.77 1.97 -4.93
CA ASP A 427 -6.57 1.85 -6.13
C ASP A 427 -5.70 1.57 -7.37
N SER A 428 -6.29 1.60 -8.56
CA SER A 428 -5.62 1.26 -9.81
C SER A 428 -5.06 2.45 -10.58
N ASP A 429 -5.24 3.70 -10.15
CA ASP A 429 -5.07 4.91 -10.98
C ASP A 429 -5.92 4.88 -12.26
N GLY A 430 -6.87 3.98 -12.38
CA GLY A 430 -7.59 3.74 -13.63
C GLY A 430 -6.76 3.02 -14.70
N TRP A 431 -5.54 2.53 -14.40
CA TRP A 431 -4.77 1.69 -15.31
C TRP A 431 -5.54 0.43 -15.70
N TYR A 432 -5.40 0.04 -16.95
CA TYR A 432 -6.07 -1.14 -17.48
C TYR A 432 -5.75 -2.39 -16.66
N ASP A 433 -6.80 -3.10 -16.30
CA ASP A 433 -6.74 -4.48 -15.83
C ASP A 433 -7.82 -5.30 -16.53
N HIS A 434 -7.44 -6.46 -17.06
CA HIS A 434 -8.36 -7.29 -17.83
C HIS A 434 -9.35 -8.06 -16.96
N ALA A 435 -9.05 -8.27 -15.69
CA ALA A 435 -9.85 -9.08 -14.79
C ALA A 435 -10.92 -8.24 -14.10
N ALA A 436 -12.15 -8.38 -14.54
CA ALA A 436 -13.31 -7.80 -13.89
C ALA A 436 -13.87 -8.76 -12.83
N ALA A 437 -13.93 -8.33 -11.59
CA ALA A 437 -14.56 -9.12 -10.55
C ALA A 437 -16.07 -9.25 -10.78
N LYS A 438 -16.64 -10.39 -10.43
CA LYS A 438 -18.11 -10.51 -10.36
C LYS A 438 -18.62 -9.61 -9.24
N VAL A 439 -19.56 -8.74 -9.54
CA VAL A 439 -20.19 -7.84 -8.56
C VAL A 439 -20.85 -8.66 -7.44
N THR A 440 -20.41 -8.40 -6.22
CA THR A 440 -20.96 -8.95 -4.97
C THR A 440 -21.60 -7.88 -4.10
N SER A 441 -21.31 -6.61 -4.38
CA SER A 441 -21.78 -5.43 -3.69
C SER A 441 -22.46 -4.51 -4.72
N SER A 442 -23.79 -4.53 -4.80
CA SER A 442 -24.54 -3.73 -5.78
C SER A 442 -24.82 -2.33 -5.25
N SER A 443 -24.96 -1.37 -6.17
CA SER A 443 -25.30 0.02 -5.87
C SER A 443 -26.23 0.59 -6.97
N PHE A 444 -27.08 1.55 -6.61
CA PHE A 444 -28.12 2.08 -7.51
C PHE A 444 -28.30 3.60 -7.37
N ASP A 445 -27.20 4.34 -7.24
CA ASP A 445 -27.25 5.80 -7.35
C ASP A 445 -27.38 6.22 -8.81
N ALA A 446 -28.39 7.04 -9.10
CA ALA A 446 -28.76 7.40 -10.47
C ALA A 446 -27.67 8.16 -11.24
N GLN A 447 -26.72 8.77 -10.56
CA GLN A 447 -25.66 9.59 -11.16
C GLN A 447 -24.28 8.93 -11.08
N ALA A 448 -23.97 8.29 -9.95
CA ALA A 448 -22.65 7.72 -9.70
C ALA A 448 -22.48 6.32 -10.30
N ASP A 449 -23.46 5.44 -10.16
CA ASP A 449 -23.35 4.05 -10.59
C ASP A 449 -23.53 3.89 -12.09
N GLN A 450 -22.52 3.32 -12.78
CA GLN A 450 -22.50 3.21 -14.24
C GLN A 450 -22.00 1.85 -14.74
N LEU A 451 -21.56 0.95 -13.86
CA LEU A 451 -20.94 -0.32 -14.24
C LEU A 451 -21.84 -1.19 -15.13
N SER A 452 -23.11 -1.31 -14.76
CA SER A 452 -24.11 -2.13 -15.48
C SER A 452 -25.08 -1.29 -16.32
N GLY A 453 -24.68 -0.05 -16.65
CA GLY A 453 -25.48 0.97 -17.30
C GLY A 453 -25.91 2.08 -16.32
N ALA A 454 -26.53 3.11 -16.85
CA ALA A 454 -26.85 4.33 -16.09
C ALA A 454 -27.66 4.05 -14.82
N GLY A 455 -27.13 4.49 -13.68
CA GLY A 455 -27.75 4.33 -12.37
C GLY A 455 -27.69 2.90 -11.82
N SER A 456 -26.74 2.07 -12.27
CA SER A 456 -26.72 0.67 -11.86
C SER A 456 -25.30 0.09 -11.78
N CYS A 457 -25.00 -0.53 -10.67
CA CYS A 457 -23.89 -1.43 -10.47
C CYS A 457 -24.42 -2.79 -10.00
N GLY A 458 -24.37 -3.78 -10.88
CA GLY A 458 -24.88 -5.12 -10.60
C GLY A 458 -26.40 -5.19 -10.52
N SER A 459 -26.90 -6.32 -10.05
CA SER A 459 -28.34 -6.59 -9.92
C SER A 459 -28.69 -7.31 -8.60
N GLY A 460 -27.72 -7.38 -7.70
CA GLY A 460 -27.83 -8.06 -6.42
C GLY A 460 -28.29 -7.16 -5.28
N THR A 461 -27.97 -7.59 -4.07
CA THR A 461 -28.29 -6.82 -2.86
C THR A 461 -27.22 -5.77 -2.60
N GLN A 462 -27.64 -4.59 -2.19
CA GLN A 462 -26.75 -3.56 -1.68
C GLN A 462 -26.10 -4.03 -0.36
N PRO A 463 -24.82 -3.70 -0.12
CA PRO A 463 -24.17 -4.01 1.15
C PRO A 463 -24.77 -3.19 2.29
N ALA A 464 -24.62 -3.67 3.50
CA ALA A 464 -25.00 -2.89 4.67
C ALA A 464 -24.01 -1.74 4.89
N GLY A 465 -24.53 -0.58 5.30
CA GLY A 465 -23.73 0.55 5.82
C GLY A 465 -23.58 0.50 7.34
N VAL A 466 -23.05 1.59 7.91
CA VAL A 466 -22.81 1.71 9.37
C VAL A 466 -24.08 1.54 10.22
N SER A 467 -25.24 1.82 9.66
CA SER A 467 -26.54 1.60 10.30
C SER A 467 -27.03 0.15 10.27
N GLY A 468 -26.31 -0.75 9.60
CA GLY A 468 -26.73 -2.12 9.33
C GLY A 468 -27.82 -2.25 8.25
N LYS A 469 -28.14 -1.17 7.53
CA LYS A 469 -29.13 -1.17 6.44
C LYS A 469 -28.42 -1.10 5.08
N PRO A 470 -29.08 -1.59 3.99
CA PRO A 470 -28.54 -1.49 2.63
C PRO A 470 -28.27 -0.03 2.23
N VAL A 471 -27.13 0.22 1.58
CA VAL A 471 -26.71 1.58 1.18
C VAL A 471 -26.19 1.60 -0.26
N ASN A 472 -26.26 2.79 -0.91
CA ASN A 472 -25.63 3.09 -2.20
C ASN A 472 -24.17 3.54 -2.03
N GLY A 473 -23.44 3.61 -3.14
CA GLY A 473 -22.06 4.10 -3.24
C GLY A 473 -21.01 3.08 -2.85
N ARG A 474 -21.34 1.80 -2.81
CA ARG A 474 -20.42 0.71 -2.48
C ARG A 474 -20.44 -0.37 -3.57
N CYS A 475 -20.40 0.06 -4.83
CA CYS A 475 -20.27 -0.84 -5.98
C CYS A 475 -18.94 -1.58 -5.94
N GLY A 476 -18.97 -2.90 -6.02
CA GLY A 476 -17.73 -3.67 -5.97
C GLY A 476 -17.90 -5.20 -6.05
N PRO A 477 -16.79 -5.95 -6.01
CA PRO A 477 -15.40 -5.47 -5.90
C PRO A 477 -15.03 -4.51 -7.03
N GLY A 478 -14.07 -3.62 -6.74
CA GLY A 478 -13.57 -2.65 -7.70
C GLY A 478 -12.43 -3.18 -8.57
N THR A 479 -11.32 -2.47 -8.60
CA THR A 479 -10.18 -2.78 -9.48
C THR A 479 -9.25 -3.82 -8.87
N ARG A 480 -8.58 -4.62 -9.71
CA ARG A 480 -7.61 -5.61 -9.25
C ARG A 480 -6.24 -4.97 -8.99
N LEU A 481 -5.65 -5.34 -7.86
CA LEU A 481 -4.42 -4.74 -7.32
C LEU A 481 -3.32 -5.79 -7.13
N PRO A 482 -2.04 -5.41 -7.17
CA PRO A 482 -0.96 -6.25 -6.66
C PRO A 482 -1.12 -6.47 -5.15
N PHE A 483 -0.91 -7.71 -4.71
CA PHE A 483 -0.92 -8.07 -3.29
C PHE A 483 0.15 -9.12 -3.02
N LEU A 484 1.19 -8.73 -2.27
CA LEU A 484 2.32 -9.57 -1.94
C LEU A 484 2.42 -9.80 -0.44
N VAL A 485 2.85 -10.99 -0.04
CA VAL A 485 3.19 -11.30 1.35
C VAL A 485 4.66 -11.69 1.43
N ILE A 486 5.43 -10.95 2.22
CA ILE A 486 6.85 -11.16 2.50
C ILE A 486 6.98 -11.59 3.96
N SER A 487 7.40 -12.81 4.22
CA SER A 487 7.47 -13.37 5.57
C SER A 487 8.36 -14.62 5.60
N PRO A 488 8.98 -14.97 6.73
CA PRO A 488 9.55 -16.30 6.92
C PRO A 488 8.55 -17.42 6.68
N PHE A 489 7.26 -17.15 6.88
CA PHE A 489 6.17 -18.11 6.72
C PHE A 489 5.43 -17.99 5.39
N ALA A 490 5.82 -17.08 4.50
CA ALA A 490 5.22 -16.99 3.17
C ALA A 490 5.51 -18.25 2.35
N ARG A 491 4.54 -18.71 1.55
CA ARG A 491 4.76 -19.80 0.59
C ARG A 491 5.80 -19.39 -0.45
N ALA A 492 6.64 -20.35 -0.84
CA ALA A 492 7.72 -20.10 -1.79
C ALA A 492 7.21 -20.00 -3.21
N ASN A 493 7.49 -18.90 -3.92
CA ASN A 493 7.15 -18.74 -5.33
C ASN A 493 5.71 -19.19 -5.60
N ALA A 494 4.78 -18.71 -4.77
CA ALA A 494 3.40 -19.14 -4.79
C ALA A 494 2.47 -18.02 -5.26
N ILE A 495 1.43 -18.40 -6.00
CA ILE A 495 0.37 -17.51 -6.45
C ILE A 495 -0.94 -18.03 -5.86
N ALA A 496 -1.64 -17.19 -5.11
CA ALA A 496 -2.97 -17.49 -4.60
C ALA A 496 -4.02 -16.94 -5.57
N HIS A 497 -4.99 -17.79 -5.90
CA HIS A 497 -6.10 -17.49 -6.83
C HIS A 497 -7.43 -17.33 -6.11
N GLU A 498 -7.44 -17.38 -4.78
CA GLU A 498 -8.63 -17.11 -3.99
C GLU A 498 -8.84 -15.61 -3.89
N ARG A 499 -10.09 -15.19 -4.08
CA ARG A 499 -10.43 -13.78 -4.00
C ARG A 499 -10.18 -13.20 -2.61
N ILE A 500 -9.39 -12.15 -2.58
CA ILE A 500 -9.17 -11.30 -1.41
C ILE A 500 -9.43 -9.84 -1.79
N SER A 501 -9.53 -8.98 -0.78
CA SER A 501 -9.71 -7.55 -0.96
C SER A 501 -8.89 -6.77 0.06
N LEU A 502 -8.94 -5.43 0.02
CA LEU A 502 -8.28 -4.59 1.02
C LEU A 502 -8.79 -4.90 2.44
N ALA A 503 -10.10 -5.19 2.59
CA ALA A 503 -10.69 -5.62 3.86
C ALA A 503 -10.20 -6.99 4.36
N SER A 504 -9.45 -7.73 3.55
CA SER A 504 -8.78 -8.97 4.00
C SER A 504 -7.64 -8.68 4.99
N VAL A 505 -7.08 -7.48 4.96
CA VAL A 505 -6.02 -7.05 5.90
C VAL A 505 -6.58 -6.87 7.32
N PRO A 506 -7.60 -6.02 7.58
CA PRO A 506 -8.21 -5.95 8.90
C PRO A 506 -8.77 -7.30 9.35
N ARG A 507 -9.37 -8.10 8.44
CA ARG A 507 -9.79 -9.46 8.77
C ARG A 507 -8.65 -10.33 9.30
N PHE A 508 -7.47 -10.30 8.69
CA PHE A 508 -6.31 -11.05 9.20
C PHE A 508 -5.87 -10.55 10.58
N ILE A 509 -5.86 -9.23 10.81
CA ILE A 509 -5.54 -8.64 12.11
C ILE A 509 -6.54 -9.13 13.19
N GLU A 510 -7.81 -9.10 12.88
CA GLU A 510 -8.88 -9.56 13.77
C GLU A 510 -8.75 -11.05 14.12
N ASP A 511 -8.47 -11.88 13.13
CA ASP A 511 -8.30 -13.33 13.30
C ASP A 511 -7.03 -13.65 14.10
N ASN A 512 -5.93 -12.90 13.90
CA ASN A 512 -4.65 -13.19 14.52
C ASN A 512 -4.50 -12.65 15.95
N TRP A 513 -4.99 -11.43 16.23
CA TRP A 513 -4.82 -10.76 17.53
C TRP A 513 -6.09 -10.59 18.34
N LEU A 514 -7.26 -10.54 17.69
CA LEU A 514 -8.54 -10.14 18.30
C LEU A 514 -9.54 -11.31 18.41
N HIS A 515 -9.07 -12.54 18.30
CA HIS A 515 -9.90 -13.76 18.40
C HIS A 515 -11.10 -13.77 17.46
N GLY A 516 -10.97 -13.15 16.29
CA GLY A 516 -12.03 -13.07 15.28
C GLY A 516 -13.11 -12.01 15.58
N GLN A 517 -12.85 -11.08 16.51
CA GLN A 517 -13.74 -9.94 16.71
C GLN A 517 -13.74 -9.06 15.45
N ARG A 518 -14.91 -8.83 14.87
CA ARG A 518 -15.10 -8.03 13.64
C ARG A 518 -15.41 -6.56 13.97
N LEU A 519 -15.06 -5.68 13.02
CA LEU A 519 -15.36 -4.24 13.09
C LEU A 519 -16.86 -3.97 13.21
N GLY A 520 -17.67 -4.74 12.48
CA GLY A 520 -19.11 -4.53 12.44
C GLY A 520 -19.51 -3.33 11.57
N GLY A 521 -20.72 -2.80 11.75
CA GLY A 521 -21.18 -1.63 11.01
C GLY A 521 -21.20 -1.79 9.49
N GLY A 522 -21.38 -3.01 8.97
CA GLY A 522 -21.37 -3.28 7.53
C GLY A 522 -20.00 -3.26 6.88
N SER A 523 -18.93 -3.38 7.68
CA SER A 523 -17.57 -3.58 7.16
C SER A 523 -17.48 -4.83 6.30
N PHE A 524 -16.68 -4.79 5.24
CA PHE A 524 -16.42 -5.93 4.37
C PHE A 524 -15.50 -6.99 5.01
N ASP A 525 -14.88 -6.73 6.15
CA ASP A 525 -14.07 -7.70 6.91
C ASP A 525 -14.78 -9.03 7.17
N VAL A 526 -16.11 -9.01 7.26
CA VAL A 526 -16.95 -10.20 7.44
C VAL A 526 -16.95 -11.10 6.20
N THR A 527 -16.94 -10.51 5.01
CA THR A 527 -17.08 -11.20 3.71
C THR A 527 -15.78 -11.27 2.91
N ALA A 528 -14.79 -10.47 3.24
CA ALA A 528 -13.47 -10.48 2.61
C ALA A 528 -12.84 -11.87 2.66
N GLY A 529 -12.03 -12.22 1.69
CA GLY A 529 -11.26 -13.46 1.66
C GLY A 529 -10.18 -13.52 2.75
N SER A 530 -9.66 -14.69 3.01
CA SER A 530 -8.54 -14.87 3.95
C SER A 530 -7.21 -14.86 3.20
N ILE A 531 -6.23 -14.10 3.70
CA ILE A 531 -4.86 -14.13 3.16
C ILE A 531 -4.06 -15.35 3.65
N ALA A 532 -4.67 -16.27 4.39
CA ALA A 532 -3.99 -17.43 4.96
C ALA A 532 -3.42 -18.38 3.90
N SER A 533 -3.97 -18.41 2.69
CA SER A 533 -3.45 -19.21 1.57
C SER A 533 -2.06 -18.77 1.09
N LEU A 534 -1.64 -17.54 1.41
CA LEU A 534 -0.32 -17.02 1.12
C LEU A 534 0.76 -17.50 2.11
N PHE A 535 0.38 -18.13 3.22
CA PHE A 535 1.28 -18.62 4.25
C PHE A 535 1.37 -20.14 4.31
N ASP A 536 2.48 -20.65 4.82
CA ASP A 536 2.68 -22.02 5.25
C ASP A 536 3.41 -22.05 6.60
N PHE A 537 2.63 -22.12 7.67
CA PHE A 537 3.15 -22.13 9.04
C PHE A 537 3.75 -23.47 9.47
N GLN A 538 3.72 -24.50 8.62
CA GLN A 538 4.31 -25.82 8.88
C GLN A 538 5.66 -26.00 8.17
N ALA A 539 5.93 -25.21 7.12
CA ALA A 539 7.18 -25.24 6.42
C ALA A 539 8.32 -24.62 7.27
N PRO A 540 9.59 -25.01 7.02
CA PRO A 540 10.72 -24.29 7.60
C PRO A 540 10.69 -22.81 7.24
N PRO A 541 11.02 -21.91 8.19
CA PRO A 541 11.04 -20.46 7.92
C PRO A 541 11.96 -20.12 6.73
N ARG A 542 11.49 -19.25 5.86
CA ARG A 542 12.26 -18.77 4.71
C ARG A 542 13.34 -17.77 5.15
N PRO A 543 14.50 -17.78 4.50
CA PRO A 543 15.51 -16.76 4.72
C PRO A 543 15.03 -15.39 4.19
N PRO A 544 15.57 -14.28 4.73
CA PRO A 544 15.35 -12.96 4.18
C PRO A 544 15.88 -12.85 2.73
N LEU A 545 15.32 -11.91 1.96
CA LEU A 545 15.74 -11.60 0.60
C LEU A 545 16.20 -10.15 0.51
N PHE A 546 17.48 -9.89 0.61
CA PHE A 546 18.00 -8.53 0.43
C PHE A 546 18.13 -8.18 -1.04
N LEU A 547 17.57 -7.02 -1.39
CA LEU A 547 17.63 -6.46 -2.74
C LEU A 547 18.41 -5.15 -2.75
N ASP A 548 18.93 -4.78 -3.92
CA ASP A 548 19.50 -3.46 -4.16
C ASP A 548 18.37 -2.44 -4.42
N PRO A 549 18.29 -1.33 -3.65
CA PRO A 549 17.20 -0.38 -3.80
C PRO A 549 17.14 0.34 -5.15
N ALA A 550 18.28 0.45 -5.87
CA ALA A 550 18.33 1.14 -7.15
C ALA A 550 17.94 0.25 -8.34
N THR A 551 18.28 -1.04 -8.26
CA THR A 551 18.07 -1.98 -9.38
C THR A 551 16.98 -3.01 -9.12
N GLY A 552 16.65 -3.28 -7.85
CA GLY A 552 15.76 -4.39 -7.47
C GLY A 552 16.45 -5.76 -7.53
N ASP A 553 17.73 -5.83 -7.90
CA ASP A 553 18.47 -7.09 -7.99
C ASP A 553 18.79 -7.65 -6.61
N ARG A 554 18.95 -8.98 -6.54
CA ARG A 554 19.39 -9.65 -5.31
C ARG A 554 20.80 -9.24 -4.92
N VAL A 555 20.98 -8.82 -3.70
CA VAL A 555 22.29 -8.56 -3.10
C VAL A 555 22.94 -9.92 -2.79
N LYS A 556 24.19 -10.11 -3.23
CA LYS A 556 24.94 -11.36 -3.02
C LYS A 556 25.49 -11.46 -1.60
#